data_06acea1802dcc68ae781b0833bc625aa
#
_entry.id   06acea1802dcc68ae781b0833bc625aa
#
_cell.length_a   1.000
_cell.length_b   1.000
_cell.length_c   1.000
_cell.angle_alpha   90.00
_cell.angle_beta   90.00
_cell.angle_gamma   90.00
#
_symmetry.space_group_name_H-M   'P 1'
#
loop_
_entity.id
_entity.type
_entity.pdbx_description
1 polymer ?
#
loop_
_entity_poly.entity_id
_entity_poly.type
_entity_poly.pdbx_seq_one_letter_code
_entity_poly.pdbx_strand_id
1 'polypeptide(L)'
;AVLHRYFSKVWQSDMKKWKHSGLQLIDEVNKLRPRAVLDVGCGYNEFKGKINYLTGIDPYNDKADIVINTIDYKPKEKFDVILCLGSINFGSQHKIETEVAHCASLLEQDGIMFFRVNPGQPHDKPESKWIDFFAWNVPFILELAKKLNLQVLDIRDDTNKRKYFVYRKI
;
A
#
# COMPACT_ATOMS: atom_id res chain seq x y z
N ALA A 1 -18.64 -4.19 4.83
CA ALA A 1 -19.22 -3.63 6.05
C ALA A 1 -18.21 -3.52 7.19
N VAL A 2 -17.54 -4.63 7.55
CA VAL A 2 -16.55 -4.59 8.65
C VAL A 2 -15.37 -3.70 8.30
N LEU A 3 -14.79 -3.83 7.11
CA LEU A 3 -13.67 -3.01 6.67
C LEU A 3 -14.05 -1.54 6.60
N HIS A 4 -15.22 -1.23 6.06
CA HIS A 4 -15.69 0.15 5.97
C HIS A 4 -15.81 0.78 7.36
N ARG A 5 -16.48 0.10 8.29
CA ARG A 5 -16.66 0.59 9.66
C ARG A 5 -15.32 0.80 10.36
N TYR A 6 -14.43 -0.20 10.27
CA TYR A 6 -13.14 -0.15 10.94
C TYR A 6 -12.30 1.02 10.43
N PHE A 7 -12.10 1.13 9.12
CA PHE A 7 -11.21 2.14 8.56
C PHE A 7 -11.81 3.54 8.51
N SER A 8 -13.13 3.68 8.51
CA SER A 8 -13.75 5.01 8.55
C SER A 8 -13.99 5.54 9.95
N LYS A 9 -14.13 4.66 10.96
CA LYS A 9 -14.57 5.04 12.31
C LYS A 9 -13.61 4.68 13.44
N VAL A 10 -12.89 3.57 13.33
CA VAL A 10 -12.09 3.00 14.44
C VAL A 10 -10.59 3.19 14.24
N TRP A 11 -10.10 2.90 13.04
CA TRP A 11 -8.68 2.90 12.74
C TRP A 11 -8.08 4.30 12.83
N GLN A 12 -6.89 4.36 13.46
CA GLN A 12 -6.09 5.59 13.55
C GLN A 12 -4.70 5.29 13.01
N SER A 13 -4.26 6.14 12.09
CA SER A 13 -2.95 6.04 11.49
C SER A 13 -1.96 6.91 12.25
N ASP A 14 -0.75 6.41 12.43
CA ASP A 14 0.36 7.19 12.98
C ASP A 14 1.65 6.84 12.27
N MET A 15 1.84 7.39 11.07
CA MET A 15 3.01 7.14 10.23
C MET A 15 4.32 7.57 10.89
N LYS A 16 4.28 8.45 11.90
CA LYS A 16 5.49 8.90 12.63
C LYS A 16 6.15 7.76 13.39
N LYS A 17 5.38 6.72 13.75
CA LYS A 17 5.89 5.53 14.44
C LYS A 17 6.42 4.46 13.50
N TRP A 18 6.16 4.58 12.20
CA TRP A 18 6.61 3.61 11.22
C TRP A 18 8.07 3.86 10.85
N LYS A 19 8.87 2.78 10.75
CA LYS A 19 10.31 2.88 10.52
C LYS A 19 10.65 3.22 9.07
N HIS A 20 10.42 2.30 8.15
CA HIS A 20 10.77 2.48 6.72
C HIS A 20 9.64 3.07 5.91
N SER A 21 8.41 2.84 6.31
CA SER A 21 7.19 3.20 5.59
C SER A 21 6.55 4.49 6.08
N GLY A 22 7.20 5.22 6.98
CA GLY A 22 6.70 6.47 7.55
C GLY A 22 7.42 7.71 7.02
N LEU A 23 7.93 8.54 7.92
CA LEU A 23 8.59 9.81 7.57
C LEU A 23 9.82 9.61 6.68
N GLN A 24 10.57 8.54 6.88
CA GLN A 24 11.75 8.22 6.06
C GLN A 24 11.37 7.99 4.59
N LEU A 25 10.21 7.42 4.34
CA LEU A 25 9.72 7.14 2.99
C LEU A 25 9.49 8.42 2.18
N ILE A 26 9.08 9.51 2.84
CA ILE A 26 8.85 10.79 2.17
C ILE A 26 10.11 11.23 1.42
N ASP A 27 11.25 11.18 2.09
CA ASP A 27 12.52 11.57 1.48
C ASP A 27 12.93 10.60 0.37
N GLU A 28 12.76 9.30 0.59
CA GLU A 28 13.12 8.28 -0.42
C GLU A 28 12.30 8.46 -1.70
N VAL A 29 11.00 8.68 -1.59
CA VAL A 29 10.14 8.87 -2.75
C VAL A 29 10.46 10.17 -3.45
N ASN A 30 10.60 11.28 -2.70
CA ASN A 30 10.91 12.57 -3.31
C ASN A 30 12.28 12.61 -4.00
N LYS A 31 13.25 11.83 -3.52
CA LYS A 31 14.57 11.70 -4.19
C LYS A 31 14.47 11.04 -5.56
N LEU A 32 13.46 10.21 -5.78
CA LEU A 32 13.21 9.59 -7.09
C LEU A 32 12.72 10.61 -8.13
N ARG A 33 12.35 11.82 -7.71
CA ARG A 33 11.78 12.88 -8.55
C ARG A 33 10.59 12.36 -9.37
N PRO A 34 9.57 11.79 -8.70
CA PRO A 34 8.43 11.22 -9.42
C PRO A 34 7.61 12.31 -10.12
N ARG A 35 7.01 11.94 -11.25
CA ARG A 35 6.06 12.80 -11.95
C ARG A 35 4.63 12.58 -11.48
N ALA A 36 4.32 11.39 -11.00
CA ALA A 36 3.01 11.04 -10.45
C ALA A 36 3.14 9.91 -9.46
N VAL A 37 2.60 10.11 -8.25
CA VAL A 37 2.62 9.13 -7.16
C VAL A 37 1.18 8.76 -6.80
N LEU A 38 0.90 7.47 -6.69
CA LEU A 38 -0.39 6.96 -6.23
C LEU A 38 -0.23 6.37 -4.83
N ASP A 39 -1.05 6.85 -3.89
CA ASP A 39 -1.13 6.27 -2.54
C ASP A 39 -2.41 5.43 -2.46
N VAL A 40 -2.26 4.11 -2.51
CA VAL A 40 -3.35 3.14 -2.54
C VAL A 40 -3.78 2.83 -1.11
N GLY A 41 -5.03 3.12 -0.80
CA GLY A 41 -5.53 3.00 0.57
C GLY A 41 -4.91 4.07 1.46
N CYS A 42 -4.99 5.32 1.03
CA CYS A 42 -4.28 6.44 1.68
C CYS A 42 -4.79 6.79 3.08
N GLY A 43 -5.91 6.21 3.52
CA GLY A 43 -6.49 6.50 4.81
C GLY A 43 -6.77 7.99 4.98
N TYR A 44 -6.15 8.59 5.99
CA TYR A 44 -6.29 10.04 6.25
C TYR A 44 -5.50 10.92 5.27
N ASN A 45 -4.89 10.31 4.24
CA ASN A 45 -4.14 11.02 3.21
C ASN A 45 -2.95 11.83 3.78
N GLU A 46 -2.25 11.23 4.72
CA GLU A 46 -1.20 11.90 5.51
C GLU A 46 0.02 12.31 4.69
N PHE A 47 0.29 11.62 3.57
CA PHE A 47 1.40 11.97 2.68
C PHE A 47 1.08 13.10 1.71
N LYS A 48 -0.20 13.49 1.61
CA LYS A 48 -0.62 14.60 0.75
C LYS A 48 0.08 15.90 1.16
N GLY A 49 0.70 16.57 0.20
CA GLY A 49 1.47 17.78 0.47
C GLY A 49 2.89 17.55 0.98
N LYS A 50 3.25 16.31 1.32
CA LYS A 50 4.61 15.93 1.77
C LYS A 50 5.36 15.17 0.67
N ILE A 51 4.66 14.35 -0.10
CA ILE A 51 5.19 13.68 -1.29
C ILE A 51 4.68 14.43 -2.51
N ASN A 52 5.57 14.76 -3.44
CA ASN A 52 5.24 15.55 -4.62
C ASN A 52 4.32 14.78 -5.58
N TYR A 53 3.35 15.47 -6.16
CA TYR A 53 2.45 14.96 -7.22
C TYR A 53 1.65 13.72 -6.80
N LEU A 54 1.26 13.66 -5.52
CA LEU A 54 0.54 12.52 -4.95
C LEU A 54 -0.96 12.60 -5.16
N THR A 55 -1.54 11.49 -5.61
CA THR A 55 -2.98 11.23 -5.61
C THR A 55 -3.26 10.11 -4.61
N GLY A 56 -4.10 10.38 -3.61
CA GLY A 56 -4.52 9.37 -2.63
C GLY A 56 -5.89 8.82 -2.94
N ILE A 57 -6.01 7.49 -2.98
CA ILE A 57 -7.29 6.81 -3.14
C ILE A 57 -7.59 5.95 -1.92
N ASP A 58 -8.84 5.88 -1.51
CA ASP A 58 -9.28 5.05 -0.38
C ASP A 58 -10.79 4.78 -0.51
N PRO A 59 -11.26 3.55 -0.29
CA PRO A 59 -12.68 3.23 -0.39
C PRO A 59 -13.49 3.68 0.81
N TYR A 60 -12.86 3.99 1.95
CA TYR A 60 -13.53 4.17 3.25
C TYR A 60 -13.38 5.55 3.86
N ASN A 61 -12.42 6.35 3.41
CA ASN A 61 -12.06 7.61 4.06
C ASN A 61 -12.25 8.80 3.11
N ASP A 62 -13.01 9.80 3.54
CA ASP A 62 -13.32 10.99 2.76
C ASP A 62 -12.16 11.98 2.64
N LYS A 63 -11.05 11.76 3.36
CA LYS A 63 -9.83 12.54 3.20
C LYS A 63 -9.06 12.21 1.93
N ALA A 64 -9.39 11.09 1.29
CA ALA A 64 -8.81 10.72 0.01
C ALA A 64 -9.15 11.73 -1.08
N ASP A 65 -8.25 11.89 -2.06
CA ASP A 65 -8.54 12.69 -3.24
C ASP A 65 -9.68 12.09 -4.05
N ILE A 66 -9.71 10.75 -4.10
CA ILE A 66 -10.77 9.99 -4.78
C ILE A 66 -11.19 8.85 -3.85
N VAL A 67 -12.47 8.77 -3.53
CA VAL A 67 -13.04 7.67 -2.73
C VAL A 67 -13.45 6.57 -3.70
N ILE A 68 -12.62 5.53 -3.78
CA ILE A 68 -12.80 4.45 -4.74
C ILE A 68 -12.04 3.19 -4.28
N ASN A 69 -12.54 2.02 -4.65
CA ASN A 69 -11.80 0.76 -4.46
C ASN A 69 -10.62 0.68 -5.43
N THR A 70 -9.53 0.05 -4.99
CA THR A 70 -8.31 -0.08 -5.79
C THR A 70 -8.59 -0.65 -7.18
N ILE A 71 -9.31 -1.77 -7.26
CA ILE A 71 -9.56 -2.47 -8.52
C ILE A 71 -10.51 -1.70 -9.46
N ASP A 72 -11.27 -0.74 -8.94
CA ASP A 72 -12.18 0.09 -9.73
C ASP A 72 -11.52 1.36 -10.25
N TYR A 73 -10.33 1.69 -9.73
CA TYR A 73 -9.60 2.89 -10.14
C TYR A 73 -8.87 2.63 -11.46
N LYS A 74 -9.33 3.30 -12.52
CA LYS A 74 -8.82 3.13 -13.88
C LYS A 74 -8.48 4.48 -14.49
N PRO A 75 -7.40 5.12 -14.02
CA PRO A 75 -6.97 6.43 -14.52
C PRO A 75 -6.44 6.31 -15.96
N LYS A 76 -6.43 7.42 -16.68
CA LYS A 76 -5.89 7.47 -18.05
C LYS A 76 -4.37 7.39 -18.07
N GLU A 77 -3.71 8.03 -17.07
CA GLU A 77 -2.25 8.09 -17.00
C GLU A 77 -1.74 7.13 -15.93
N LYS A 78 -0.51 6.67 -16.13
CA LYS A 78 0.17 5.79 -15.19
C LYS A 78 0.99 6.57 -14.19
N PHE A 79 1.44 5.88 -13.14
CA PHE A 79 2.24 6.44 -12.06
C PHE A 79 3.65 5.87 -12.11
N ASP A 80 4.65 6.65 -11.77
CA ASP A 80 6.02 6.17 -11.65
C ASP A 80 6.36 5.70 -10.23
N VAL A 81 5.54 6.04 -9.23
CA VAL A 81 5.63 5.49 -7.88
C VAL A 81 4.22 5.14 -7.38
N ILE A 82 4.08 3.96 -6.78
CA ILE A 82 2.83 3.53 -6.13
C ILE A 82 3.15 3.10 -4.70
N LEU A 83 2.38 3.62 -3.74
CA LEU A 83 2.50 3.29 -2.33
C LEU A 83 1.34 2.38 -1.91
N CYS A 84 1.65 1.25 -1.30
CA CYS A 84 0.67 0.28 -0.78
C CYS A 84 1.01 0.01 0.69
N LEU A 85 0.74 1.00 1.54
CA LEU A 85 1.21 1.01 2.92
C LEU A 85 0.11 0.58 3.88
N GLY A 86 -0.12 -0.74 3.93
CA GLY A 86 -1.12 -1.33 4.82
C GLY A 86 -2.49 -1.56 4.21
N SER A 87 -2.68 -1.24 2.93
CA SER A 87 -3.98 -1.34 2.28
C SER A 87 -4.25 -2.71 1.64
N ILE A 88 -3.21 -3.43 1.24
CA ILE A 88 -3.33 -4.72 0.57
C ILE A 88 -2.99 -5.84 1.55
N ASN A 89 -3.86 -6.02 2.54
CA ASN A 89 -3.66 -6.95 3.65
C ASN A 89 -4.88 -7.83 3.93
N PHE A 90 -5.94 -7.74 3.13
CA PHE A 90 -7.23 -8.30 3.53
C PHE A 90 -7.76 -9.31 2.53
N GLY A 91 -8.33 -10.40 3.06
CA GLY A 91 -9.01 -11.40 2.29
C GLY A 91 -8.11 -12.54 1.81
N SER A 92 -8.52 -13.20 0.73
CA SER A 92 -7.83 -14.37 0.19
C SER A 92 -6.57 -14.01 -0.58
N GLN A 93 -5.72 -15.01 -0.80
CA GLN A 93 -4.54 -14.87 -1.65
C GLN A 93 -4.92 -14.37 -3.06
N HIS A 94 -6.00 -14.89 -3.61
CA HIS A 94 -6.48 -14.47 -4.93
C HIS A 94 -6.80 -12.97 -4.97
N LYS A 95 -7.46 -12.47 -3.93
CA LYS A 95 -7.78 -11.03 -3.81
C LYS A 95 -6.50 -10.20 -3.73
N ILE A 96 -5.53 -10.62 -2.92
CA ILE A 96 -4.23 -9.95 -2.79
C ILE A 96 -3.52 -9.89 -4.15
N GLU A 97 -3.41 -11.03 -4.83
CA GLU A 97 -2.76 -11.09 -6.15
C GLU A 97 -3.45 -10.20 -7.18
N THR A 98 -4.78 -10.19 -7.16
CA THR A 98 -5.59 -9.35 -8.07
C THR A 98 -5.33 -7.86 -7.82
N GLU A 99 -5.31 -7.43 -6.57
CA GLU A 99 -5.07 -6.04 -6.22
C GLU A 99 -3.65 -5.59 -6.58
N VAL A 100 -2.64 -6.42 -6.29
CA VAL A 100 -1.24 -6.11 -6.65
C VAL A 100 -1.07 -6.07 -8.16
N ALA A 101 -1.65 -7.02 -8.89
CA ALA A 101 -1.60 -7.04 -10.36
C ALA A 101 -2.24 -5.78 -10.95
N HIS A 102 -3.36 -5.33 -10.39
CA HIS A 102 -4.01 -4.10 -10.82
C HIS A 102 -3.10 -2.89 -10.59
N CYS A 103 -2.51 -2.76 -9.40
CA CYS A 103 -1.56 -1.69 -9.10
C CYS A 103 -0.36 -1.73 -10.05
N ALA A 104 0.19 -2.91 -10.33
CA ALA A 104 1.29 -3.06 -11.27
C ALA A 104 0.91 -2.59 -12.67
N SER A 105 -0.35 -2.78 -13.08
CA SER A 105 -0.85 -2.29 -14.37
C SER A 105 -0.93 -0.77 -14.45
N LEU A 106 -1.04 -0.10 -13.30
CA LEU A 106 -1.05 1.37 -13.22
C LEU A 106 0.34 1.98 -13.13
N LEU A 107 1.37 1.13 -13.01
CA LEU A 107 2.75 1.56 -12.85
C LEU A 107 3.45 1.69 -14.20
N GLU A 108 4.21 2.78 -14.37
CA GLU A 108 5.06 2.97 -15.54
C GLU A 108 6.17 1.91 -15.58
N GLN A 109 6.74 1.69 -16.76
CA GLN A 109 7.95 0.89 -16.94
C GLN A 109 9.06 1.46 -16.05
N ASP A 110 9.79 0.60 -15.36
CA ASP A 110 10.80 0.97 -14.35
C ASP A 110 10.26 1.70 -13.12
N GLY A 111 8.94 1.82 -13.00
CA GLY A 111 8.31 2.41 -11.83
C GLY A 111 8.51 1.58 -10.57
N ILE A 112 8.36 2.21 -9.43
CA ILE A 112 8.67 1.65 -8.11
C ILE A 112 7.38 1.55 -7.27
N MET A 113 7.18 0.40 -6.64
CA MET A 113 6.10 0.17 -5.68
C MET A 113 6.68 -0.07 -4.30
N PHE A 114 6.16 0.65 -3.31
CA PHE A 114 6.53 0.50 -1.91
C PHE A 114 5.38 -0.15 -1.15
N PHE A 115 5.69 -1.16 -0.34
CA PHE A 115 4.70 -1.92 0.41
C PHE A 115 5.01 -1.94 1.90
N ARG A 116 3.96 -1.87 2.71
CA ARG A 116 3.97 -2.24 4.11
C ARG A 116 2.87 -3.26 4.31
N VAL A 117 3.23 -4.46 4.75
CA VAL A 117 2.29 -5.57 4.79
C VAL A 117 2.24 -6.24 6.16
N ASN A 118 1.10 -6.89 6.43
CA ASN A 118 0.82 -7.57 7.67
C ASN A 118 1.16 -9.07 7.54
N PRO A 119 1.94 -9.66 8.46
CA PRO A 119 2.18 -11.10 8.46
C PRO A 119 1.02 -11.95 9.02
N GLY A 120 -0.19 -11.40 9.09
CA GLY A 120 -1.38 -12.08 9.58
C GLY A 120 -1.80 -11.68 10.98
N GLN A 121 -1.16 -10.70 11.58
CA GLN A 121 -1.49 -10.27 12.94
C GLN A 121 -2.62 -9.25 12.95
N PRO A 122 -3.60 -9.38 13.87
CA PRO A 122 -4.65 -8.37 14.00
C PRO A 122 -4.08 -7.06 14.56
N HIS A 123 -4.79 -5.96 14.31
CA HIS A 123 -4.50 -4.69 14.96
C HIS A 123 -4.82 -4.75 16.45
N ASP A 124 -4.29 -3.81 17.24
CA ASP A 124 -4.50 -3.77 18.69
C ASP A 124 -5.95 -3.49 19.11
N LYS A 125 -6.76 -2.92 18.22
CA LYS A 125 -8.16 -2.61 18.52
C LYS A 125 -9.02 -3.88 18.53
N PRO A 126 -9.91 -4.06 19.53
CA PRO A 126 -10.76 -5.27 19.62
C PRO A 126 -11.59 -5.51 18.36
N GLU A 127 -12.02 -4.47 17.66
CA GLU A 127 -12.84 -4.58 16.46
C GLU A 127 -12.08 -5.26 15.31
N SER A 128 -10.76 -5.26 15.34
CA SER A 128 -9.94 -5.86 14.28
C SER A 128 -10.04 -7.39 14.23
N LYS A 129 -10.51 -8.04 15.30
CA LYS A 129 -10.68 -9.51 15.33
C LYS A 129 -11.65 -10.03 14.26
N TRP A 130 -12.51 -9.15 13.74
CA TRP A 130 -13.49 -9.50 12.69
C TRP A 130 -12.96 -9.28 11.29
N ILE A 131 -11.69 -8.84 11.15
CA ILE A 131 -11.04 -8.57 9.89
C ILE A 131 -10.21 -9.77 9.47
N ASP A 132 -10.40 -10.23 8.24
CA ASP A 132 -9.63 -11.33 7.65
C ASP A 132 -8.33 -10.79 7.06
N PHE A 133 -7.24 -10.87 7.84
CA PHE A 133 -5.92 -10.44 7.39
C PHE A 133 -5.24 -11.54 6.60
N PHE A 134 -4.69 -11.19 5.44
CA PHE A 134 -3.82 -12.09 4.69
C PHE A 134 -2.44 -12.14 5.34
N ALA A 135 -1.90 -13.34 5.52
CA ALA A 135 -0.58 -13.53 6.13
C ALA A 135 0.52 -13.43 5.06
N TRP A 136 1.08 -12.24 4.89
CA TRP A 136 2.22 -12.04 4.00
C TRP A 136 3.48 -12.68 4.59
N ASN A 137 4.30 -13.29 3.73
CA ASN A 137 5.60 -13.85 4.11
C ASN A 137 6.61 -13.64 2.97
N VAL A 138 7.89 -13.83 3.28
CA VAL A 138 8.97 -13.61 2.30
C VAL A 138 8.82 -14.50 1.06
N PRO A 139 8.56 -15.82 1.17
CA PRO A 139 8.35 -16.63 -0.03
C PRO A 139 7.24 -16.11 -0.93
N PHE A 140 6.12 -15.67 -0.38
CA PHE A 140 5.02 -15.11 -1.15
C PHE A 140 5.42 -13.81 -1.85
N ILE A 141 6.15 -12.92 -1.17
CA ILE A 141 6.64 -11.66 -1.74
C ILE A 141 7.49 -11.96 -2.98
N LEU A 142 8.41 -12.93 -2.88
CA LEU A 142 9.29 -13.31 -3.99
C LEU A 142 8.53 -13.97 -5.14
N GLU A 143 7.61 -14.87 -4.84
CA GLU A 143 6.79 -15.56 -5.85
C GLU A 143 5.88 -14.61 -6.60
N LEU A 144 5.25 -13.67 -5.89
CA LEU A 144 4.36 -12.69 -6.51
C LEU A 144 5.13 -11.77 -7.46
N ALA A 145 6.32 -11.34 -7.07
CA ALA A 145 7.18 -10.55 -7.93
C ALA A 145 7.49 -11.29 -9.23
N LYS A 146 7.86 -12.57 -9.13
CA LYS A 146 8.15 -13.41 -10.29
C LYS A 146 6.92 -13.56 -11.20
N LYS A 147 5.76 -13.82 -10.61
CA LYS A 147 4.50 -14.00 -11.33
C LYS A 147 4.08 -12.74 -12.10
N LEU A 148 4.37 -11.55 -11.57
CA LEU A 148 3.94 -10.26 -12.12
C LEU A 148 5.06 -9.52 -12.88
N ASN A 149 6.21 -10.16 -13.12
CA ASN A 149 7.37 -9.54 -13.77
C ASN A 149 7.86 -8.29 -13.03
N LEU A 150 7.97 -8.42 -11.71
CA LEU A 150 8.49 -7.37 -10.85
C LEU A 150 9.83 -7.81 -10.27
N GLN A 151 10.75 -6.87 -10.11
CA GLN A 151 12.03 -7.11 -9.43
C GLN A 151 11.89 -6.72 -7.97
N VAL A 152 12.33 -7.57 -7.07
CA VAL A 152 12.41 -7.23 -5.64
C VAL A 152 13.69 -6.43 -5.40
N LEU A 153 13.55 -5.18 -4.96
CA LEU A 153 14.69 -4.31 -4.67
C LEU A 153 15.11 -4.40 -3.20
N ASP A 154 14.15 -4.60 -2.29
CA ASP A 154 14.41 -4.60 -0.85
C ASP A 154 13.30 -5.34 -0.11
N ILE A 155 13.66 -6.00 0.99
CA ILE A 155 12.72 -6.58 1.96
C ILE A 155 13.30 -6.35 3.35
N ARG A 156 12.54 -5.69 4.23
CA ARG A 156 12.95 -5.38 5.59
C ARG A 156 11.81 -5.57 6.58
N ASP A 157 12.18 -5.72 7.84
CA ASP A 157 11.21 -5.67 8.94
C ASP A 157 10.86 -4.21 9.24
N ASP A 158 9.61 -3.96 9.57
CA ASP A 158 9.11 -2.64 9.95
C ASP A 158 8.43 -2.72 11.32
N THR A 159 8.01 -1.58 11.83
CA THR A 159 7.36 -1.44 13.14
C THR A 159 6.14 -2.35 13.24
N ASN A 160 5.86 -2.88 14.43
CA ASN A 160 4.73 -3.78 14.72
C ASN A 160 4.78 -5.10 13.92
N LYS A 161 5.99 -5.64 13.73
CA LYS A 161 6.20 -6.92 13.02
C LYS A 161 5.71 -6.90 11.58
N ARG A 162 5.52 -5.74 11.00
CA ARG A 162 5.17 -5.60 9.58
C ARG A 162 6.39 -5.86 8.71
N LYS A 163 6.15 -6.22 7.44
CA LYS A 163 7.20 -6.30 6.43
C LYS A 163 7.11 -5.05 5.56
N TYR A 164 8.27 -4.51 5.22
CA TYR A 164 8.45 -3.45 4.24
C TYR A 164 9.17 -4.05 3.05
N PHE A 165 8.67 -3.82 1.85
CA PHE A 165 9.39 -4.28 0.65
C PHE A 165 9.14 -3.35 -0.53
N VAL A 166 10.01 -3.46 -1.51
CA VAL A 166 10.01 -2.59 -2.68
C VAL A 166 10.12 -3.43 -3.94
N TYR A 167 9.22 -3.17 -4.88
CA TYR A 167 9.24 -3.77 -6.22
C TYR A 167 9.59 -2.72 -7.27
N ARG A 168 10.22 -3.16 -8.34
CA ARG A 168 10.41 -2.37 -9.55
C ARG A 168 9.77 -3.10 -10.73
N LYS A 169 9.04 -2.39 -11.58
CA LYS A 169 8.45 -2.96 -12.79
C LYS A 169 9.53 -3.15 -13.86
N ILE A 170 9.66 -4.39 -14.31
CA ILE A 170 10.64 -4.75 -15.35
C ILE A 170 10.06 -4.53 -16.74
#